data_91f0bb72e6bb5fba23721995d5b84636
#
_entry.id   91f0bb72e6bb5fba23721995d5b84636
#
_cell.length_a   1.000
_cell.length_b   1.000
_cell.length_c   1.000
_cell.angle_alpha   90.00
_cell.angle_beta   90.00
_cell.angle_gamma   90.00
#
_symmetry.space_group_name_H-M   'P 1'
#
loop_
_entity.id
_entity.type
_entity.pdbx_description
1 polymer ?
#
loop_
_entity_poly.entity_id
_entity_poly.type
_entity_poly.pdbx_seq_one_letter_code
_entity_poly.pdbx_strand_id
1 'polypeptide(L)'
;MREVAMLQRWGVLVVVLAVLGVHGASLLPALAQPAEPIKRTPLQRFDVPGTNYETVIGIAEIAPNVNVGRHTHPGPESGYVLEGDFTLLVEGQPPVALEAGGSYKIAAGAVHDARAGDKGAKVLATYVVEKGKPLASPAH
;
A
#
# COMPACT_ATOMS: atom_id res chain seq x y z
N MET A 1 -2.03 -91.70 36.09
CA MET A 1 -0.83 -90.87 36.01
C MET A 1 -0.98 -89.91 34.89
N ARG A 2 -0.76 -88.65 35.16
CA ARG A 2 -0.75 -87.42 34.31
C ARG A 2 -2.09 -86.74 34.15
N GLU A 3 -2.31 -85.80 35.08
CA GLU A 3 -3.23 -84.66 34.96
C GLU A 3 -2.79 -83.77 33.82
N VAL A 4 -3.75 -83.29 33.03
CA VAL A 4 -3.54 -82.24 32.05
C VAL A 4 -4.37 -81.07 32.51
N ALA A 5 -3.67 -80.01 32.97
CA ALA A 5 -4.27 -78.80 33.46
C ALA A 5 -4.86 -78.04 32.30
N MET A 6 -6.12 -77.64 32.41
CA MET A 6 -6.87 -76.86 31.47
C MET A 6 -6.64 -75.37 31.78
N LEU A 7 -5.83 -74.66 30.98
CA LEU A 7 -5.66 -73.20 31.10
C LEU A 7 -6.84 -72.47 30.48
N GLN A 8 -7.61 -71.82 31.30
CA GLN A 8 -8.73 -70.98 30.95
C GLN A 8 -8.18 -69.62 30.53
N ARG A 9 -8.23 -69.32 29.21
CA ARG A 9 -7.82 -68.01 28.66
C ARG A 9 -8.99 -67.02 28.74
N TRP A 10 -8.87 -66.06 29.64
CA TRP A 10 -9.78 -64.91 29.72
C TRP A 10 -9.41 -63.94 28.64
N GLY A 11 -10.30 -63.79 27.65
CA GLY A 11 -10.19 -62.76 26.63
C GLY A 11 -10.60 -61.37 27.19
N VAL A 12 -9.62 -60.46 27.28
CA VAL A 12 -9.91 -59.08 27.60
C VAL A 12 -10.37 -58.37 26.31
N LEU A 13 -11.64 -58.00 26.26
CA LEU A 13 -12.20 -57.24 25.17
C LEU A 13 -11.82 -55.77 25.39
N VAL A 14 -10.82 -55.28 24.66
CA VAL A 14 -10.47 -53.84 24.65
C VAL A 14 -11.40 -53.16 23.69
N VAL A 15 -12.37 -52.40 24.22
CA VAL A 15 -13.23 -51.51 23.44
C VAL A 15 -12.47 -50.22 23.21
N VAL A 16 -11.93 -50.02 22.00
CA VAL A 16 -11.34 -48.72 21.57
C VAL A 16 -12.47 -47.81 21.17
N LEU A 17 -12.82 -46.86 22.04
CA LEU A 17 -13.69 -45.73 21.71
C LEU A 17 -12.91 -44.74 20.86
N ALA A 18 -13.14 -44.76 19.56
CA ALA A 18 -12.65 -43.71 18.66
C ALA A 18 -13.46 -42.43 18.87
N VAL A 19 -12.90 -41.49 19.61
CA VAL A 19 -13.46 -40.12 19.72
C VAL A 19 -13.13 -39.37 18.43
N LEU A 20 -14.07 -39.28 17.51
CA LEU A 20 -13.99 -38.40 16.35
C LEU A 20 -14.10 -36.95 16.84
N GLY A 21 -12.95 -36.33 17.11
CA GLY A 21 -12.85 -34.88 17.37
C GLY A 21 -13.21 -34.12 16.12
N VAL A 22 -14.43 -33.59 16.06
CA VAL A 22 -14.82 -32.60 15.06
C VAL A 22 -14.04 -31.29 15.37
N HIS A 23 -12.91 -31.08 14.70
CA HIS A 23 -12.21 -29.83 14.72
C HIS A 23 -13.01 -28.81 13.90
N GLY A 24 -13.96 -28.13 14.54
CA GLY A 24 -14.59 -26.95 13.97
C GLY A 24 -13.54 -25.85 13.75
N ALA A 25 -13.04 -25.70 12.54
CA ALA A 25 -12.24 -24.56 12.18
C ALA A 25 -13.13 -23.31 12.26
N SER A 26 -13.02 -22.57 13.36
CA SER A 26 -13.62 -21.24 13.49
C SER A 26 -12.95 -20.33 12.46
N LEU A 27 -13.62 -20.08 11.35
CA LEU A 27 -13.25 -19.01 10.41
C LEU A 27 -13.51 -17.67 11.12
N LEU A 28 -12.51 -17.17 11.83
CA LEU A 28 -12.54 -15.78 12.30
C LEU A 28 -12.56 -14.90 11.06
N PRO A 29 -13.50 -13.93 10.97
CA PRO A 29 -13.47 -12.96 9.89
C PRO A 29 -12.13 -12.22 9.95
N ALA A 30 -11.37 -12.25 8.86
CA ALA A 30 -10.17 -11.43 8.74
C ALA A 30 -10.59 -9.98 8.90
N LEU A 31 -10.16 -9.32 9.95
CA LEU A 31 -10.34 -7.89 10.12
C LEU A 31 -9.61 -7.23 8.96
N ALA A 32 -10.37 -6.60 8.06
CA ALA A 32 -9.81 -5.81 6.98
C ALA A 32 -8.93 -4.73 7.60
N GLN A 33 -7.64 -4.70 7.24
CA GLN A 33 -6.77 -3.60 7.65
C GLN A 33 -7.34 -2.28 7.10
N PRO A 34 -7.31 -1.19 7.88
CA PRO A 34 -7.69 0.12 7.37
C PRO A 34 -6.90 0.41 6.09
N ALA A 35 -7.58 0.84 5.04
CA ALA A 35 -6.91 1.23 3.80
C ALA A 35 -5.94 2.39 4.09
N GLU A 36 -4.74 2.31 3.55
CA GLU A 36 -3.79 3.42 3.67
C GLU A 36 -4.40 4.68 3.03
N PRO A 37 -4.31 5.84 3.70
CA PRO A 37 -4.90 7.08 3.18
C PRO A 37 -4.25 7.52 1.86
N ILE A 38 -3.00 7.13 1.63
CA ILE A 38 -2.27 7.37 0.37
C ILE A 38 -1.46 6.12 0.05
N LYS A 39 -1.84 5.44 -1.03
CA LYS A 39 -1.09 4.30 -1.56
C LYS A 39 -0.20 4.77 -2.70
N ARG A 40 1.09 4.44 -2.64
CA ARG A 40 2.07 4.74 -3.69
C ARG A 40 2.56 3.46 -4.33
N THR A 41 2.41 3.38 -5.66
CA THR A 41 2.86 2.26 -6.47
C THR A 41 4.01 2.72 -7.37
N PRO A 42 5.26 2.33 -7.09
CA PRO A 42 6.38 2.63 -7.98
C PRO A 42 6.20 1.85 -9.29
N LEU A 43 6.42 2.51 -10.43
CA LEU A 43 6.32 1.90 -11.76
C LEU A 43 7.70 1.75 -12.38
N GLN A 44 8.48 2.84 -12.45
CA GLN A 44 9.79 2.84 -13.08
C GLN A 44 10.76 3.77 -12.35
N ARG A 45 12.04 3.44 -12.44
CA ARG A 45 13.16 4.28 -12.03
C ARG A 45 14.32 4.03 -12.97
N PHE A 46 14.90 5.09 -13.52
CA PHE A 46 16.03 4.99 -14.44
C PHE A 46 16.86 6.26 -14.44
N ASP A 47 18.11 6.12 -14.77
CA ASP A 47 19.09 7.22 -14.80
C ASP A 47 18.80 8.21 -15.94
N VAL A 48 19.04 9.50 -15.67
CA VAL A 48 19.14 10.51 -16.73
C VAL A 48 20.60 10.50 -17.23
N PRO A 49 20.85 10.05 -18.49
CA PRO A 49 22.21 9.86 -18.97
C PRO A 49 23.08 11.13 -18.86
N GLY A 50 24.34 10.96 -18.43
CA GLY A 50 25.30 12.05 -18.30
C GLY A 50 25.07 13.01 -17.13
N THR A 51 24.18 12.68 -16.20
CA THR A 51 23.86 13.52 -15.03
C THR A 51 23.86 12.72 -13.73
N ASN A 52 23.77 13.43 -12.58
CA ASN A 52 23.54 12.83 -11.27
C ASN A 52 22.04 12.77 -10.92
N TYR A 53 21.16 12.70 -11.95
CA TYR A 53 19.72 12.63 -11.77
C TYR A 53 19.15 11.29 -12.20
N GLU A 54 18.00 10.98 -11.68
CA GLU A 54 17.16 9.83 -12.07
C GLU A 54 15.72 10.27 -12.29
N THR A 55 15.03 9.57 -13.16
CA THR A 55 13.59 9.69 -13.34
C THR A 55 12.89 8.62 -12.51
N VAL A 56 11.90 9.03 -11.73
CA VAL A 56 11.02 8.15 -10.95
C VAL A 56 9.60 8.34 -11.43
N ILE A 57 8.94 7.25 -11.79
CA ILE A 57 7.54 7.26 -12.22
C ILE A 57 6.74 6.38 -11.26
N GLY A 58 5.62 6.90 -10.78
CA GLY A 58 4.74 6.17 -9.88
C GLY A 58 3.29 6.60 -9.96
N ILE A 59 2.42 5.81 -9.38
CA ILE A 59 1.01 6.14 -9.16
C ILE A 59 0.80 6.44 -7.69
N ALA A 60 0.12 7.55 -7.40
CA ALA A 60 -0.43 7.87 -6.10
C ALA A 60 -1.95 7.71 -6.14
N GLU A 61 -2.49 6.87 -5.26
CA GLU A 61 -3.92 6.72 -5.01
C GLU A 61 -4.20 7.41 -3.67
N ILE A 62 -4.97 8.47 -3.68
CA ILE A 62 -5.27 9.32 -2.52
C ILE A 62 -6.73 9.10 -2.15
N ALA A 63 -6.99 8.68 -0.92
CA ALA A 63 -8.35 8.44 -0.45
C ALA A 63 -9.18 9.74 -0.41
N PRO A 64 -10.53 9.64 -0.44
CA PRO A 64 -11.42 10.79 -0.37
C PRO A 64 -11.10 11.77 0.77
N ASN A 65 -11.04 13.06 0.46
CA ASN A 65 -10.83 14.15 1.41
C ASN A 65 -9.48 14.13 2.15
N VAL A 66 -8.53 13.31 1.73
CA VAL A 66 -7.18 13.21 2.32
C VAL A 66 -6.29 14.32 1.81
N ASN A 67 -5.52 14.94 2.72
CA ASN A 67 -4.38 15.78 2.40
C ASN A 67 -3.12 14.93 2.31
N VAL A 68 -2.29 15.17 1.29
CA VAL A 68 -0.99 14.50 1.15
C VAL A 68 0.00 14.98 2.22
N GLY A 69 -0.13 16.24 2.62
CA GLY A 69 0.75 16.93 3.55
C GLY A 69 1.80 17.78 2.82
N ARG A 70 2.14 18.93 3.43
CA ARG A 70 3.15 19.85 2.87
C ARG A 70 4.50 19.16 2.73
N HIS A 71 5.08 19.21 1.55
CA HIS A 71 6.37 18.61 1.25
C HIS A 71 7.07 19.27 0.07
N THR A 72 8.31 18.84 -0.18
CA THR A 72 9.15 19.26 -1.32
C THR A 72 9.77 18.04 -1.99
N HIS A 73 10.18 18.21 -3.25
CA HIS A 73 11.01 17.24 -3.97
C HIS A 73 12.38 17.85 -4.34
N PRO A 74 13.47 17.07 -4.37
CA PRO A 74 14.80 17.57 -4.74
C PRO A 74 14.96 17.87 -6.24
N GLY A 75 13.89 17.71 -7.01
CA GLY A 75 13.80 18.00 -8.44
C GLY A 75 12.37 18.27 -8.86
N PRO A 76 12.14 18.60 -10.13
CA PRO A 76 10.79 18.90 -10.62
C PRO A 76 9.89 17.64 -10.60
N GLU A 77 8.61 17.90 -10.37
CA GLU A 77 7.53 16.93 -10.53
C GLU A 77 6.62 17.34 -11.68
N SER A 78 6.14 16.37 -12.43
CA SER A 78 4.98 16.53 -13.31
C SER A 78 3.99 15.41 -13.07
N GLY A 79 2.70 15.70 -13.18
CA GLY A 79 1.67 14.69 -12.98
C GLY A 79 0.51 14.82 -13.93
N TYR A 80 -0.21 13.72 -14.05
CA TYR A 80 -1.44 13.58 -14.83
C TYR A 80 -2.50 12.88 -14.00
N VAL A 81 -3.68 13.48 -13.92
CA VAL A 81 -4.81 12.92 -13.15
C VAL A 81 -5.47 11.81 -13.96
N LEU A 82 -5.39 10.58 -13.47
CA LEU A 82 -6.00 9.43 -14.10
C LEU A 82 -7.48 9.29 -13.73
N GLU A 83 -7.81 9.51 -12.45
CA GLU A 83 -9.15 9.34 -11.90
C GLU A 83 -9.39 10.33 -10.75
N GLY A 84 -10.65 10.73 -10.55
CA GLY A 84 -11.05 11.60 -9.46
C GLY A 84 -10.62 13.04 -9.65
N ASP A 85 -10.45 13.74 -8.55
CA ASP A 85 -10.08 15.15 -8.52
C ASP A 85 -9.28 15.50 -7.26
N PHE A 86 -8.49 16.58 -7.34
CA PHE A 86 -7.81 17.15 -6.19
C PHE A 86 -7.52 18.65 -6.39
N THR A 87 -7.30 19.36 -5.29
CA THR A 87 -6.79 20.70 -5.30
C THR A 87 -5.29 20.68 -5.03
N LEU A 88 -4.50 21.19 -5.98
CA LEU A 88 -3.07 21.43 -5.83
C LEU A 88 -2.83 22.77 -5.14
N LEU A 89 -2.03 22.74 -4.09
CA LEU A 89 -1.65 23.89 -3.28
C LEU A 89 -0.13 24.07 -3.37
N VAL A 90 0.33 25.10 -4.09
CA VAL A 90 1.76 25.43 -4.16
C VAL A 90 1.97 26.75 -3.42
N GLU A 91 2.96 26.81 -2.55
CA GLU A 91 3.25 27.99 -1.75
C GLU A 91 3.48 29.22 -2.65
N GLY A 92 2.83 30.33 -2.31
CA GLY A 92 2.89 31.56 -3.08
C GLY A 92 2.08 31.58 -4.38
N GLN A 93 1.29 30.53 -4.66
CA GLN A 93 0.42 30.46 -5.84
C GLN A 93 -1.04 30.25 -5.44
N PRO A 94 -2.01 30.69 -6.25
CA PRO A 94 -3.40 30.36 -6.01
C PRO A 94 -3.63 28.83 -6.12
N PRO A 95 -4.57 28.27 -5.35
CA PRO A 95 -4.97 26.87 -5.47
C PRO A 95 -5.44 26.54 -6.89
N VAL A 96 -5.09 25.35 -7.38
CA VAL A 96 -5.49 24.84 -8.69
C VAL A 96 -6.32 23.59 -8.52
N ALA A 97 -7.59 23.64 -8.95
CA ALA A 97 -8.42 22.44 -9.02
C ALA A 97 -8.07 21.63 -10.28
N LEU A 98 -7.87 20.34 -10.11
CA LEU A 98 -7.51 19.39 -11.17
C LEU A 98 -8.45 18.20 -11.11
N GLU A 99 -8.93 17.76 -12.27
CA GLU A 99 -9.77 16.58 -12.45
C GLU A 99 -9.14 15.61 -13.43
N ALA A 100 -9.74 14.44 -13.59
CA ALA A 100 -9.28 13.43 -14.55
C ALA A 100 -9.05 14.04 -15.95
N GLY A 101 -7.87 13.77 -16.52
CA GLY A 101 -7.39 14.41 -17.76
C GLY A 101 -6.55 15.68 -17.55
N GLY A 102 -6.57 16.27 -16.34
CA GLY A 102 -5.74 17.42 -15.99
C GLY A 102 -4.27 17.05 -15.76
N SER A 103 -3.38 18.00 -15.98
CA SER A 103 -1.96 17.85 -15.72
C SER A 103 -1.40 19.03 -14.95
N TYR A 104 -0.29 18.82 -14.24
CA TYR A 104 0.38 19.85 -13.48
C TYR A 104 1.89 19.69 -13.51
N LYS A 105 2.58 20.73 -13.06
CA LYS A 105 4.03 20.72 -12.83
C LYS A 105 4.36 21.45 -11.53
N ILE A 106 5.39 20.98 -10.83
CA ILE A 106 5.91 21.56 -9.60
C ILE A 106 7.41 21.75 -9.79
N ALA A 107 7.90 22.96 -9.47
CA ALA A 107 9.33 23.25 -9.55
C ALA A 107 10.11 22.51 -8.46
N ALA A 108 11.38 22.23 -8.71
CA ALA A 108 12.28 21.68 -7.71
C ALA A 108 12.29 22.50 -6.43
N GLY A 109 12.14 21.86 -5.27
CA GLY A 109 12.15 22.51 -3.96
C GLY A 109 10.90 23.33 -3.62
N ALA A 110 9.93 23.45 -4.51
CA ALA A 110 8.70 24.18 -4.19
C ALA A 110 7.88 23.42 -3.13
N VAL A 111 7.51 24.14 -2.06
CA VAL A 111 6.63 23.59 -1.02
C VAL A 111 5.22 23.49 -1.56
N HIS A 112 4.64 22.30 -1.48
CA HIS A 112 3.30 22.05 -1.99
C HIS A 112 2.56 20.99 -1.19
N ASP A 113 1.24 20.92 -1.39
CA ASP A 113 0.32 19.93 -0.86
C ASP A 113 -0.72 19.59 -1.93
N ALA A 114 -1.42 18.48 -1.78
CA ALA A 114 -2.56 18.11 -2.58
C ALA A 114 -3.69 17.62 -1.67
N ARG A 115 -4.89 18.11 -1.89
CA ARG A 115 -6.09 17.68 -1.18
C ARG A 115 -7.05 17.00 -2.16
N ALA A 116 -7.25 15.70 -1.99
CA ALA A 116 -8.22 14.96 -2.80
C ALA A 116 -9.66 15.43 -2.54
N GLY A 117 -10.48 15.36 -3.57
CA GLY A 117 -11.90 15.60 -3.49
C GLY A 117 -12.66 14.46 -2.82
N ASP A 118 -13.98 14.51 -2.87
CA ASP A 118 -14.89 13.55 -2.19
C ASP A 118 -14.83 12.12 -2.78
N LYS A 119 -14.29 11.97 -3.99
CA LYS A 119 -14.11 10.66 -4.66
C LYS A 119 -12.67 10.13 -4.55
N GLY A 120 -11.77 10.92 -3.95
CA GLY A 120 -10.35 10.63 -4.00
C GLY A 120 -9.71 11.00 -5.33
N ALA A 121 -8.43 10.70 -5.49
CA ALA A 121 -7.70 10.94 -6.71
C ALA A 121 -6.70 9.84 -7.02
N LYS A 122 -6.48 9.58 -8.31
CA LYS A 122 -5.40 8.72 -8.80
C LYS A 122 -4.56 9.49 -9.78
N VAL A 123 -3.28 9.58 -9.50
CA VAL A 123 -2.35 10.44 -10.23
C VAL A 123 -1.15 9.63 -10.70
N LEU A 124 -0.80 9.77 -11.98
CA LEU A 124 0.51 9.35 -12.49
C LEU A 124 1.47 10.52 -12.26
N ALA A 125 2.48 10.32 -11.43
CA ALA A 125 3.50 11.31 -11.13
C ALA A 125 4.86 10.89 -11.67
N THR A 126 5.58 11.85 -12.22
CA THR A 126 6.94 11.71 -12.75
C THR A 126 7.84 12.74 -12.08
N TYR A 127 8.93 12.28 -11.52
CA TYR A 127 9.94 13.08 -10.83
C TYR A 127 11.28 12.96 -11.55
N VAL A 128 12.01 14.06 -11.66
CA VAL A 128 13.43 14.04 -12.07
C VAL A 128 14.22 14.56 -10.90
N VAL A 129 14.85 13.67 -10.15
CA VAL A 129 15.43 13.95 -8.84
C VAL A 129 16.91 13.58 -8.77
N GLU A 130 17.64 14.25 -7.88
CA GLU A 130 19.04 13.91 -7.63
C GLU A 130 19.15 12.54 -6.97
N LYS A 131 20.05 11.70 -7.49
CA LYS A 131 20.29 10.35 -6.98
C LYS A 131 20.73 10.38 -5.52
N GLY A 132 20.22 9.41 -4.75
CA GLY A 132 20.55 9.24 -3.34
C GLY A 132 19.85 10.21 -2.38
N LYS A 133 19.07 11.15 -2.89
CA LYS A 133 18.21 12.00 -2.05
C LYS A 133 16.83 11.37 -1.84
N PRO A 134 16.16 11.63 -0.70
CA PRO A 134 14.78 11.25 -0.49
C PRO A 134 13.89 11.85 -1.60
N LEU A 135 12.95 11.05 -2.13
CA LEU A 135 12.03 11.53 -3.17
C LEU A 135 11.19 12.71 -2.68
N ALA A 136 10.77 12.69 -1.42
CA ALA A 136 10.02 13.77 -0.78
C ALA A 136 10.57 14.04 0.62
N SER A 137 10.52 15.30 1.05
CA SER A 137 10.86 15.75 2.40
C SER A 137 9.72 16.58 2.97
N PRO A 138 9.27 16.33 4.22
CA PRO A 138 8.24 17.15 4.88
C PRO A 138 8.65 18.63 4.92
N ALA A 139 7.66 19.53 4.75
CA ALA A 139 7.82 20.97 4.88
C ALA A 139 6.87 21.51 5.96
N HIS A 140 7.35 22.47 6.74
CA HIS A 140 6.60 23.11 7.83
C HIS A 140 6.06 24.48 7.45
#